data_1e7e369a408638781fdd370f6e292fdb
#
_entry.id   1e7e369a408638781fdd370f6e292fdb
#
_cell.length_a   1.000
_cell.length_b   1.000
_cell.length_c   1.000
_cell.angle_alpha   90.00
_cell.angle_beta   90.00
_cell.angle_gamma   90.00
#
_symmetry.space_group_name_H-M   'P 1'
#
loop_
_entity.id
_entity.type
_entity.pdbx_description
1 polymer ?
#
loop_
_entity_poly.entity_id
_entity_poly.type
_entity_poly.pdbx_seq_one_letter_code
_entity_poly.pdbx_strand_id
1 'polypeptide(L)'
;MKKLIALLLACVMVLGLVACGGNETPATEAPAADAPAAEGKTAADLKLGFVLGSREHAFYCSIEEGILAASEEMGFEAVVLESDLDGAIASERIETLVVDGCDAISLSVNDPTASTPAIVAADAEGVPMFAFDCTSSETDVIKCFVGTDNYQGGVVGGEATIKYLEDNGLTDGATIGIIGYPEPQSCIDRENGWFSVVNEYEEKYNLTIVNLGNYKGDATTAESLMNDALISYPDMAAIFTVGDPACVGALAAIKSAGSSCVMIGFDANPEAHEAILDAENGKIWIADVAQDPYQIGYLIAQNMVSYCVDGTVTDSTILVSPYLVDASNASVD
;
A
#
# COMPACT_ATOMS: atom_id res chain seq x y z
N MET A 1 -40.63 0.94 -50.81
CA MET A 1 -40.31 0.83 -52.26
C MET A 1 -38.84 0.51 -52.36
N LYS A 2 -38.50 -0.73 -52.62
CA LYS A 2 -37.87 -1.18 -53.88
C LYS A 2 -36.51 -0.49 -54.12
N LYS A 3 -35.39 -1.12 -54.27
CA LYS A 3 -34.84 -2.37 -54.77
C LYS A 3 -33.34 -2.16 -54.83
N LEU A 4 -32.50 -3.03 -54.42
CA LEU A 4 -31.76 -4.07 -55.16
C LEU A 4 -30.60 -3.52 -56.03
N ILE A 5 -29.41 -4.09 -55.89
CA ILE A 5 -28.62 -4.99 -56.78
C ILE A 5 -27.17 -4.81 -56.37
N ALA A 6 -26.41 -5.70 -55.81
CA ALA A 6 -25.90 -7.02 -56.21
C ALA A 6 -24.78 -6.99 -57.28
N LEU A 7 -23.76 -7.73 -57.00
CA LEU A 7 -22.93 -8.63 -57.83
C LEU A 7 -21.47 -8.17 -58.02
N LEU A 8 -20.46 -8.95 -58.05
CA LEU A 8 -20.07 -10.35 -58.14
C LEU A 8 -18.55 -10.46 -58.12
N LEU A 9 -18.02 -11.44 -57.64
CA LEU A 9 -17.28 -12.67 -58.03
C LEU A 9 -15.76 -12.44 -58.05
N ALA A 10 -14.87 -13.38 -57.79
CA ALA A 10 -14.86 -14.85 -57.67
C ALA A 10 -13.57 -15.32 -57.02
N CYS A 11 -13.64 -16.35 -56.24
CA CYS A 11 -12.96 -17.65 -56.28
C CYS A 11 -11.47 -17.76 -56.67
N VAL A 12 -10.69 -18.42 -55.81
CA VAL A 12 -10.06 -19.69 -56.11
C VAL A 12 -9.85 -20.52 -54.86
N MET A 13 -10.42 -21.71 -54.83
CA MET A 13 -10.11 -22.80 -53.88
C MET A 13 -8.84 -23.52 -54.31
N VAL A 14 -8.03 -23.95 -53.34
CA VAL A 14 -7.25 -25.18 -53.44
C VAL A 14 -7.38 -25.96 -52.14
N LEU A 15 -7.99 -27.13 -52.26
CA LEU A 15 -8.07 -28.16 -51.22
C LEU A 15 -6.74 -28.90 -51.09
N GLY A 16 -6.37 -29.21 -49.87
CA GLY A 16 -5.36 -30.19 -49.54
C GLY A 16 -5.64 -30.79 -48.17
N LEU A 17 -6.39 -31.89 -48.15
CA LEU A 17 -6.61 -32.76 -46.99
C LEU A 17 -5.37 -33.64 -46.78
N VAL A 18 -4.81 -33.64 -45.55
CA VAL A 18 -4.23 -34.86 -44.95
C VAL A 18 -4.54 -34.87 -43.46
N ALA A 19 -5.04 -36.01 -43.03
CA ALA A 19 -5.53 -36.30 -41.68
C ALA A 19 -4.43 -36.81 -40.73
N CYS A 20 -4.80 -36.81 -39.46
CA CYS A 20 -4.37 -37.64 -38.33
C CYS A 20 -3.29 -37.15 -37.39
N GLY A 21 -3.69 -37.10 -36.11
CA GLY A 21 -2.86 -37.41 -34.97
C GLY A 21 -2.86 -36.31 -33.89
N GLY A 22 -3.67 -36.52 -32.84
CA GLY A 22 -3.76 -35.64 -31.69
C GLY A 22 -2.49 -35.54 -30.87
N ASN A 23 -2.34 -34.39 -30.29
CA ASN A 23 -1.84 -34.23 -28.91
C ASN A 23 -2.17 -32.78 -28.49
N GLU A 24 -3.03 -32.64 -27.50
CA GLU A 24 -3.27 -31.34 -26.85
C GLU A 24 -2.03 -30.95 -26.07
N THR A 25 -1.34 -29.91 -26.52
CA THR A 25 -0.31 -29.22 -25.74
C THR A 25 -0.97 -27.99 -25.09
N PRO A 26 -0.73 -27.70 -23.81
CA PRO A 26 -1.28 -26.51 -23.17
C PRO A 26 -0.75 -25.25 -23.88
N ALA A 27 -1.63 -24.28 -24.05
CA ALA A 27 -1.26 -22.97 -24.58
C ALA A 27 -0.22 -22.35 -23.61
N THR A 28 0.98 -22.18 -24.10
CA THR A 28 2.01 -21.36 -23.48
C THR A 28 1.56 -19.91 -23.65
N GLU A 29 1.32 -19.21 -22.54
CA GLU A 29 1.17 -17.75 -22.54
C GLU A 29 2.37 -17.16 -23.27
N ALA A 30 2.11 -16.28 -24.21
CA ALA A 30 3.15 -15.52 -24.88
C ALA A 30 3.80 -14.57 -23.87
N PRO A 31 5.12 -14.45 -23.82
CA PRO A 31 5.78 -13.45 -23.01
C PRO A 31 5.28 -12.05 -23.41
N ALA A 32 5.05 -11.19 -22.41
CA ALA A 32 4.82 -9.76 -22.64
C ALA A 32 5.91 -9.21 -23.56
N ALA A 33 5.52 -8.40 -24.53
CA ALA A 33 6.48 -7.81 -25.46
C ALA A 33 7.45 -6.91 -24.68
N ASP A 34 8.72 -7.28 -24.68
CA ASP A 34 9.81 -6.48 -24.17
C ASP A 34 9.80 -5.11 -24.89
N ALA A 35 9.75 -4.02 -24.12
CA ALA A 35 10.01 -2.70 -24.66
C ALA A 35 11.47 -2.65 -25.14
N PRO A 36 11.78 -2.00 -26.27
CA PRO A 36 13.17 -1.91 -26.74
C PRO A 36 14.01 -1.15 -25.71
N ALA A 37 14.97 -1.82 -25.12
CA ALA A 37 16.00 -1.17 -24.32
C ALA A 37 16.64 -0.04 -25.13
N ALA A 38 16.72 1.17 -24.59
CA ALA A 38 17.44 2.28 -25.21
C ALA A 38 18.93 1.88 -25.27
N GLU A 39 19.45 1.62 -26.46
CA GLU A 39 20.84 1.16 -26.62
C GLU A 39 21.81 2.15 -25.95
N GLY A 40 22.39 1.74 -24.82
CA GLY A 40 23.56 2.35 -24.22
C GLY A 40 23.35 3.36 -23.10
N LYS A 41 22.13 3.58 -22.57
CA LYS A 41 21.97 4.40 -21.36
C LYS A 41 22.50 3.67 -20.12
N THR A 42 23.17 4.44 -19.24
CA THR A 42 23.54 4.00 -17.88
C THR A 42 22.67 4.72 -16.86
N ALA A 43 22.71 4.31 -15.60
CA ALA A 43 21.96 5.00 -14.55
C ALA A 43 22.32 6.50 -14.47
N ALA A 44 23.59 6.85 -14.70
CA ALA A 44 24.07 8.23 -14.66
C ALA A 44 23.51 9.14 -15.79
N ASP A 45 22.90 8.56 -16.81
CA ASP A 45 22.27 9.30 -17.91
C ASP A 45 20.76 9.49 -17.70
N LEU A 46 20.21 8.98 -16.59
CA LEU A 46 18.78 8.98 -16.31
C LEU A 46 18.37 10.17 -15.45
N LYS A 47 17.22 10.73 -15.79
CA LYS A 47 16.47 11.68 -14.97
C LYS A 47 15.12 11.06 -14.61
N LEU A 48 14.93 10.72 -13.32
CA LEU A 48 13.75 10.02 -12.84
C LEU A 48 12.85 10.96 -12.01
N GLY A 49 11.55 10.97 -12.31
CA GLY A 49 10.56 11.80 -11.66
C GLY A 49 9.79 11.02 -10.59
N PHE A 50 9.53 11.67 -9.44
CA PHE A 50 8.76 11.08 -8.34
C PHE A 50 7.74 12.09 -7.84
N VAL A 51 6.50 11.64 -7.59
CA VAL A 51 5.43 12.46 -7.02
C VAL A 51 4.99 11.83 -5.71
N LEU A 52 5.40 12.43 -4.59
CA LEU A 52 5.01 12.03 -3.24
C LEU A 52 3.57 12.44 -2.96
N GLY A 53 2.94 11.83 -1.94
CA GLY A 53 1.66 12.29 -1.40
C GLY A 53 1.80 13.65 -0.74
N SER A 54 2.46 13.74 0.41
CA SER A 54 2.68 15.01 1.11
C SER A 54 3.88 14.93 2.06
N ARG A 55 4.75 15.95 2.05
CA ARG A 55 5.86 16.08 3.00
C ARG A 55 5.46 16.46 4.43
N GLU A 56 4.18 16.75 4.65
CA GLU A 56 3.65 16.88 6.02
C GLU A 56 3.53 15.53 6.74
N HIS A 57 3.59 14.41 6.02
CA HIS A 57 3.56 13.06 6.56
C HIS A 57 4.95 12.44 6.60
N ALA A 58 5.41 12.02 7.78
CA ALA A 58 6.71 11.37 7.98
C ALA A 58 6.92 10.16 7.07
N PHE A 59 5.86 9.39 6.78
CA PHE A 59 5.88 8.27 5.86
C PHE A 59 6.42 8.65 4.47
N TYR A 60 5.92 9.74 3.86
CA TYR A 60 6.41 10.18 2.56
C TYR A 60 7.81 10.82 2.61
N CYS A 61 8.18 11.46 3.73
CA CYS A 61 9.54 11.93 3.94
C CYS A 61 10.53 10.76 3.93
N SER A 62 10.20 9.66 4.58
CA SER A 62 11.04 8.45 4.59
C SER A 62 11.11 7.76 3.22
N ILE A 63 10.01 7.78 2.42
CA ILE A 63 10.06 7.33 1.01
C ILE A 63 11.04 8.20 0.21
N GLU A 64 10.99 9.54 0.38
CA GLU A 64 11.92 10.47 -0.29
C GLU A 64 13.38 10.18 0.10
N GLU A 65 13.66 9.91 1.37
CA GLU A 65 14.98 9.51 1.82
C GLU A 65 15.48 8.24 1.12
N GLY A 66 14.63 7.22 0.96
CA GLY A 66 14.94 6.00 0.22
C GLY A 66 15.22 6.26 -1.26
N ILE A 67 14.42 7.11 -1.92
CA ILE A 67 14.63 7.54 -3.32
C ILE A 67 15.97 8.25 -3.47
N LEU A 68 16.28 9.20 -2.58
CA LEU A 68 17.51 9.98 -2.64
C LEU A 68 18.76 9.12 -2.36
N ALA A 69 18.66 8.17 -1.43
CA ALA A 69 19.73 7.20 -1.18
C ALA A 69 20.00 6.32 -2.43
N ALA A 70 18.95 5.84 -3.10
CA ALA A 70 19.08 5.10 -4.35
C ALA A 70 19.70 5.98 -5.46
N SER A 71 19.30 7.26 -5.54
CA SER A 71 19.87 8.23 -6.49
C SER A 71 21.37 8.44 -6.26
N GLU A 72 21.79 8.61 -5.01
CA GLU A 72 23.21 8.77 -4.65
C GLU A 72 24.02 7.50 -5.00
N GLU A 73 23.49 6.32 -4.66
CA GLU A 73 24.18 5.04 -4.89
C GLU A 73 24.30 4.68 -6.37
N MET A 74 23.21 4.86 -7.15
CA MET A 74 23.16 4.46 -8.57
C MET A 74 23.57 5.56 -9.53
N GLY A 75 23.57 6.83 -9.08
CA GLY A 75 24.06 7.98 -9.82
C GLY A 75 23.06 8.65 -10.77
N PHE A 76 21.76 8.35 -10.71
CA PHE A 76 20.74 9.02 -11.53
C PHE A 76 20.31 10.36 -10.93
N GLU A 77 19.73 11.25 -11.75
CA GLU A 77 19.11 12.49 -11.27
C GLU A 77 17.68 12.21 -10.79
N ALA A 78 17.39 12.47 -9.50
CA ALA A 78 16.05 12.39 -8.94
C ALA A 78 15.37 13.77 -8.91
N VAL A 79 14.15 13.87 -9.48
CA VAL A 79 13.28 15.03 -9.37
C VAL A 79 12.06 14.66 -8.54
N VAL A 80 12.01 15.16 -7.30
CA VAL A 80 10.95 14.80 -6.35
C VAL A 80 10.00 15.97 -6.13
N LEU A 81 8.74 15.78 -6.47
CA LEU A 81 7.63 16.72 -6.29
C LEU A 81 6.61 16.12 -5.31
N GLU A 82 5.63 16.92 -4.87
CA GLU A 82 4.52 16.46 -4.02
C GLU A 82 3.17 16.87 -4.61
N SER A 83 2.13 16.12 -4.27
CA SER A 83 0.75 16.33 -4.73
C SER A 83 -0.20 16.84 -3.65
N ASP A 84 0.26 16.99 -2.41
CA ASP A 84 -0.59 17.30 -1.25
C ASP A 84 -1.80 16.37 -1.11
N LEU A 85 -1.64 15.10 -1.51
CA LEU A 85 -2.68 14.06 -1.57
C LEU A 85 -3.83 14.39 -2.56
N ASP A 86 -3.66 15.40 -3.40
CA ASP A 86 -4.64 15.87 -4.39
C ASP A 86 -4.32 15.29 -5.78
N GLY A 87 -5.30 14.59 -6.37
CA GLY A 87 -5.13 13.94 -7.67
C GLY A 87 -5.03 14.92 -8.84
N ALA A 88 -5.60 16.13 -8.75
CA ALA A 88 -5.44 17.15 -9.78
C ALA A 88 -4.03 17.72 -9.73
N ILE A 89 -3.49 17.99 -8.53
CA ILE A 89 -2.10 18.39 -8.36
C ILE A 89 -1.17 17.28 -8.82
N ALA A 90 -1.44 16.01 -8.50
CA ALA A 90 -0.66 14.87 -8.98
C ALA A 90 -0.59 14.87 -10.52
N SER A 91 -1.71 15.12 -11.20
CA SER A 91 -1.77 15.21 -12.67
C SER A 91 -0.88 16.34 -13.21
N GLU A 92 -0.94 17.54 -12.61
CA GLU A 92 -0.07 18.66 -12.98
C GLU A 92 1.43 18.34 -12.76
N ARG A 93 1.77 17.58 -11.71
CA ARG A 93 3.14 17.16 -11.45
C ARG A 93 3.63 16.14 -12.48
N ILE A 94 2.79 15.18 -12.90
CA ILE A 94 3.11 14.26 -13.99
C ILE A 94 3.42 15.04 -15.26
N GLU A 95 2.54 15.96 -15.69
CA GLU A 95 2.75 16.79 -16.87
C GLU A 95 4.04 17.60 -16.76
N THR A 96 4.35 18.16 -15.59
CA THR A 96 5.60 18.89 -15.34
C THR A 96 6.82 18.00 -15.54
N LEU A 97 6.82 16.77 -15.01
CA LEU A 97 7.93 15.83 -15.12
C LEU A 97 8.12 15.32 -16.56
N VAL A 98 7.02 15.16 -17.32
CA VAL A 98 7.07 14.82 -18.75
C VAL A 98 7.75 15.96 -19.54
N VAL A 99 7.32 17.22 -19.31
CA VAL A 99 7.92 18.41 -19.95
C VAL A 99 9.38 18.60 -19.56
N ASP A 100 9.73 18.29 -18.31
CA ASP A 100 11.11 18.35 -17.80
C ASP A 100 12.01 17.23 -18.39
N GLY A 101 11.44 16.30 -19.17
CA GLY A 101 12.15 15.24 -19.86
C GLY A 101 12.61 14.12 -18.94
N CYS A 102 11.83 13.77 -17.93
CA CYS A 102 12.10 12.60 -17.11
C CYS A 102 12.00 11.31 -17.94
N ASP A 103 12.93 10.39 -17.77
CA ASP A 103 12.99 9.11 -18.48
C ASP A 103 11.95 8.09 -17.99
N ALA A 104 11.50 8.24 -16.75
CA ALA A 104 10.39 7.49 -16.15
C ALA A 104 9.80 8.31 -14.98
N ILE A 105 8.54 8.03 -14.63
CA ILE A 105 7.86 8.72 -13.53
C ILE A 105 7.20 7.70 -12.61
N SER A 106 7.35 7.88 -11.29
CA SER A 106 6.66 7.14 -10.25
C SER A 106 5.85 8.04 -9.33
N LEU A 107 4.71 7.57 -8.83
CA LEU A 107 3.89 8.36 -7.92
C LEU A 107 3.13 7.49 -6.91
N SER A 108 2.74 8.09 -5.78
CA SER A 108 1.67 7.56 -4.92
C SER A 108 0.31 8.00 -5.49
N VAL A 109 -0.50 7.04 -5.91
CA VAL A 109 -1.80 7.30 -6.57
C VAL A 109 -2.89 7.44 -5.50
N ASN A 110 -2.90 8.58 -4.78
CA ASN A 110 -3.83 8.82 -3.68
C ASN A 110 -5.29 9.04 -4.15
N ASP A 111 -5.48 9.62 -5.34
CA ASP A 111 -6.78 9.71 -6.02
C ASP A 111 -6.68 9.12 -7.43
N PRO A 112 -7.01 7.82 -7.58
CA PRO A 112 -6.97 7.15 -8.89
C PRO A 112 -7.92 7.79 -9.91
N THR A 113 -9.05 8.33 -9.49
CA THR A 113 -10.05 8.90 -10.41
C THR A 113 -9.50 10.15 -11.11
N ALA A 114 -8.82 11.01 -10.36
CA ALA A 114 -8.28 12.26 -10.89
C ALA A 114 -6.94 12.06 -11.61
N SER A 115 -6.04 11.18 -11.12
CA SER A 115 -4.68 11.07 -11.64
C SER A 115 -4.50 10.03 -12.75
N THR A 116 -5.33 8.99 -12.84
CA THR A 116 -5.20 7.94 -13.88
C THR A 116 -5.17 8.49 -15.33
N PRO A 117 -5.97 9.49 -15.73
CA PRO A 117 -5.88 10.04 -17.09
C PRO A 117 -4.48 10.60 -17.43
N ALA A 118 -3.82 11.28 -16.50
CA ALA A 118 -2.46 11.80 -16.70
C ALA A 118 -1.42 10.67 -16.76
N ILE A 119 -1.57 9.63 -15.94
CA ILE A 119 -0.73 8.43 -15.99
C ILE A 119 -0.79 7.77 -17.37
N VAL A 120 -2.01 7.54 -17.89
CA VAL A 120 -2.23 6.94 -19.22
C VAL A 120 -1.67 7.84 -20.33
N ALA A 121 -1.82 9.15 -20.21
CA ALA A 121 -1.29 10.09 -21.20
C ALA A 121 0.24 10.06 -21.24
N ALA A 122 0.91 10.07 -20.10
CA ALA A 122 2.37 10.01 -20.01
C ALA A 122 2.94 8.70 -20.58
N ASP A 123 2.31 7.56 -20.29
CA ASP A 123 2.70 6.26 -20.88
C ASP A 123 2.51 6.26 -22.41
N ALA A 124 1.42 6.86 -22.91
CA ALA A 124 1.17 7.00 -24.37
C ALA A 124 2.19 7.92 -25.05
N GLU A 125 2.78 8.87 -24.36
CA GLU A 125 3.89 9.73 -24.83
C GLU A 125 5.25 9.01 -24.77
N GLY A 126 5.28 7.78 -24.21
CA GLY A 126 6.48 6.95 -24.12
C GLY A 126 7.27 7.16 -22.83
N VAL A 127 6.69 7.79 -21.81
CA VAL A 127 7.29 7.92 -20.47
C VAL A 127 6.76 6.77 -19.60
N PRO A 128 7.58 5.77 -19.23
CA PRO A 128 7.16 4.64 -18.41
C PRO A 128 6.67 5.09 -17.04
N MET A 129 5.52 4.56 -16.62
CA MET A 129 4.87 4.91 -15.35
C MET A 129 5.04 3.82 -14.31
N PHE A 130 5.32 4.23 -13.09
CA PHE A 130 5.50 3.38 -11.91
C PHE A 130 4.62 3.91 -10.77
N ALA A 131 4.37 3.06 -9.77
CA ALA A 131 3.63 3.48 -8.59
C ALA A 131 4.29 2.96 -7.31
N PHE A 132 4.13 3.70 -6.22
CA PHE A 132 4.50 3.27 -4.88
C PHE A 132 3.40 3.64 -3.89
N ASP A 133 3.35 2.95 -2.73
CA ASP A 133 2.36 3.14 -1.67
C ASP A 133 0.91 2.85 -2.12
N CYS A 134 0.37 3.69 -2.98
CA CYS A 134 -0.94 3.52 -3.62
C CYS A 134 -0.78 3.38 -5.14
N THR A 135 -1.67 2.58 -5.77
CA THR A 135 -1.61 2.33 -7.22
C THR A 135 -2.90 2.68 -7.94
N SER A 136 -2.82 2.82 -9.26
CA SER A 136 -3.97 3.00 -10.14
C SER A 136 -4.72 1.69 -10.37
N SER A 137 -6.03 1.78 -10.67
CA SER A 137 -6.82 0.64 -11.17
C SER A 137 -6.42 0.23 -12.60
N GLU A 138 -5.80 1.13 -13.37
CA GLU A 138 -5.26 0.89 -14.71
C GLU A 138 -3.85 0.27 -14.60
N THR A 139 -3.81 -0.98 -14.12
CA THR A 139 -2.54 -1.67 -13.81
C THR A 139 -1.69 -1.96 -15.04
N ASP A 140 -2.28 -2.03 -16.23
CA ASP A 140 -1.56 -2.36 -17.48
C ASP A 140 -0.52 -1.30 -17.88
N VAL A 141 -0.68 -0.05 -17.44
CA VAL A 141 0.28 1.04 -17.73
C VAL A 141 1.38 1.15 -16.66
N ILE A 142 1.14 0.66 -15.45
CA ILE A 142 2.12 0.68 -14.36
C ILE A 142 3.12 -0.48 -14.55
N LYS A 143 4.39 -0.16 -14.77
CA LYS A 143 5.44 -1.15 -15.02
C LYS A 143 5.84 -1.92 -13.76
N CYS A 144 5.84 -1.24 -12.61
CA CYS A 144 6.08 -1.84 -11.30
C CYS A 144 5.37 -1.01 -10.23
N PHE A 145 4.78 -1.71 -9.26
CA PHE A 145 4.26 -1.15 -8.02
C PHE A 145 5.09 -1.66 -6.85
N VAL A 146 5.46 -0.75 -5.93
CA VAL A 146 6.12 -1.10 -4.67
C VAL A 146 5.31 -0.52 -3.51
N GLY A 147 4.86 -1.36 -2.59
CA GLY A 147 4.06 -0.93 -1.44
C GLY A 147 4.19 -1.89 -0.27
N THR A 148 3.54 -1.56 0.84
CA THR A 148 3.47 -2.43 2.01
C THR A 148 2.55 -3.62 1.76
N ASP A 149 2.89 -4.80 2.25
CA ASP A 149 1.96 -5.93 2.39
C ASP A 149 0.98 -5.64 3.53
N ASN A 150 -0.05 -4.85 3.21
CA ASN A 150 -1.03 -4.40 4.19
C ASN A 150 -1.85 -5.53 4.80
N TYR A 151 -2.13 -6.60 4.03
CA TYR A 151 -2.81 -7.78 4.55
C TYR A 151 -1.93 -8.50 5.59
N GLN A 152 -0.66 -8.73 5.24
CA GLN A 152 0.29 -9.32 6.18
C GLN A 152 0.51 -8.43 7.41
N GLY A 153 0.45 -7.11 7.26
CA GLY A 153 0.49 -6.18 8.38
C GLY A 153 -0.70 -6.36 9.33
N GLY A 154 -1.90 -6.53 8.78
CA GLY A 154 -3.08 -6.90 9.57
C GLY A 154 -2.90 -8.25 10.30
N VAL A 155 -2.30 -9.23 9.64
CA VAL A 155 -1.95 -10.53 10.27
C VAL A 155 -1.00 -10.32 11.44
N VAL A 156 0.07 -9.54 11.28
CA VAL A 156 1.01 -9.20 12.37
C VAL A 156 0.29 -8.53 13.55
N GLY A 157 -0.62 -7.58 13.29
CA GLY A 157 -1.44 -6.95 14.32
C GLY A 157 -2.39 -7.92 15.02
N GLY A 158 -2.98 -8.84 14.28
CA GLY A 158 -3.82 -9.92 14.81
C GLY A 158 -3.05 -10.88 15.72
N GLU A 159 -1.87 -11.33 15.27
CA GLU A 159 -0.98 -12.19 16.06
C GLU A 159 -0.52 -11.49 17.35
N ALA A 160 -0.20 -10.18 17.28
CA ALA A 160 0.15 -9.39 18.46
C ALA A 160 -1.03 -9.27 19.43
N THR A 161 -2.27 -9.11 18.92
CA THR A 161 -3.48 -9.09 19.74
C THR A 161 -3.68 -10.41 20.47
N ILE A 162 -3.60 -11.55 19.77
CA ILE A 162 -3.77 -12.88 20.37
C ILE A 162 -2.65 -13.15 21.38
N LYS A 163 -1.41 -12.83 21.03
CA LYS A 163 -0.27 -12.98 21.94
C LYS A 163 -0.48 -12.20 23.24
N TYR A 164 -0.95 -10.95 23.15
CA TYR A 164 -1.27 -10.18 24.35
C TYR A 164 -2.31 -10.87 25.24
N LEU A 165 -3.38 -11.43 24.66
CA LEU A 165 -4.39 -12.17 25.42
C LEU A 165 -3.79 -13.40 26.11
N GLU A 166 -2.95 -14.16 25.41
CA GLU A 166 -2.29 -15.37 25.95
C GLU A 166 -1.33 -15.01 27.10
N ASP A 167 -0.47 -14.02 26.90
CA ASP A 167 0.52 -13.59 27.90
C ASP A 167 -0.12 -13.06 29.20
N ASN A 168 -1.35 -12.52 29.10
CA ASN A 168 -2.08 -11.97 30.24
C ASN A 168 -3.20 -12.86 30.76
N GLY A 169 -3.35 -14.09 30.25
CA GLY A 169 -4.35 -15.05 30.71
C GLY A 169 -5.79 -14.66 30.36
N LEU A 170 -6.00 -13.85 29.31
CA LEU A 170 -7.29 -13.34 28.85
C LEU A 170 -7.89 -14.22 27.74
N THR A 171 -7.74 -15.54 27.84
CA THR A 171 -8.13 -16.50 26.81
C THR A 171 -9.50 -17.13 27.02
N ASP A 172 -10.39 -16.49 27.80
CA ASP A 172 -11.78 -16.93 27.98
C ASP A 172 -12.69 -15.71 28.20
N GLY A 173 -13.49 -15.38 27.21
CA GLY A 173 -14.53 -14.35 27.29
C GLY A 173 -14.01 -12.89 27.12
N ALA A 174 -12.79 -12.69 26.63
CA ALA A 174 -12.29 -11.35 26.40
C ALA A 174 -13.03 -10.63 25.28
N THR A 175 -13.24 -9.31 25.43
CA THR A 175 -13.70 -8.44 24.35
C THR A 175 -12.51 -7.75 23.72
N ILE A 176 -12.40 -7.86 22.39
CA ILE A 176 -11.39 -7.16 21.58
C ILE A 176 -12.09 -6.36 20.48
N GLY A 177 -11.46 -5.29 20.01
CA GLY A 177 -12.07 -4.43 19.00
C GLY A 177 -11.10 -3.98 17.91
N ILE A 178 -11.68 -3.40 16.85
CA ILE A 178 -10.94 -2.75 15.78
C ILE A 178 -11.56 -1.39 15.47
N ILE A 179 -10.70 -0.35 15.30
CA ILE A 179 -11.07 0.92 14.70
C ILE A 179 -10.59 0.92 13.26
N GLY A 180 -11.53 0.91 12.33
CA GLY A 180 -11.28 0.72 10.90
C GLY A 180 -11.38 2.00 10.07
N TYR A 181 -10.96 1.89 8.80
CA TYR A 181 -11.08 2.93 7.77
C TYR A 181 -11.37 2.27 6.41
N PRO A 182 -12.63 1.95 6.09
CA PRO A 182 -12.99 1.10 4.96
C PRO A 182 -13.00 1.80 3.59
N GLU A 183 -12.43 2.99 3.44
CA GLU A 183 -12.29 3.67 2.16
C GLU A 183 -10.97 3.34 1.45
N PRO A 184 -9.76 3.49 2.09
CA PRO A 184 -8.52 3.10 1.44
C PRO A 184 -8.35 1.58 1.39
N GLN A 185 -7.95 1.04 0.24
CA GLN A 185 -7.73 -0.40 0.08
C GLN A 185 -6.68 -0.93 1.05
N SER A 186 -5.63 -0.16 1.32
CA SER A 186 -4.60 -0.51 2.30
C SER A 186 -5.19 -0.77 3.70
N CYS A 187 -6.11 0.08 4.16
CA CYS A 187 -6.76 -0.10 5.45
C CYS A 187 -7.74 -1.27 5.44
N ILE A 188 -8.47 -1.50 4.35
CA ILE A 188 -9.32 -2.69 4.17
C ILE A 188 -8.48 -3.97 4.27
N ASP A 189 -7.30 -3.98 3.65
CA ASP A 189 -6.40 -5.14 3.70
C ASP A 189 -5.86 -5.36 5.12
N ARG A 190 -5.50 -4.29 5.87
CA ARG A 190 -5.13 -4.36 7.30
C ARG A 190 -6.25 -4.96 8.15
N GLU A 191 -7.51 -4.49 7.96
CA GLU A 191 -8.68 -5.06 8.64
C GLU A 191 -8.85 -6.54 8.33
N ASN A 192 -8.82 -6.92 7.05
CA ASN A 192 -8.99 -8.30 6.61
C ASN A 192 -7.89 -9.22 7.17
N GLY A 193 -6.65 -8.75 7.20
CA GLY A 193 -5.53 -9.47 7.80
C GLY A 193 -5.73 -9.71 9.29
N TRP A 194 -6.11 -8.67 10.04
CA TRP A 194 -6.40 -8.78 11.47
C TRP A 194 -7.55 -9.76 11.75
N PHE A 195 -8.67 -9.62 11.04
CA PHE A 195 -9.80 -10.52 11.18
C PHE A 195 -9.46 -11.96 10.82
N SER A 196 -8.57 -12.19 9.84
CA SER A 196 -8.17 -13.55 9.46
C SER A 196 -7.53 -14.31 10.62
N VAL A 197 -6.80 -13.61 11.49
CA VAL A 197 -6.18 -14.20 12.67
C VAL A 197 -7.19 -14.33 13.82
N VAL A 198 -7.80 -13.23 14.24
CA VAL A 198 -8.60 -13.22 15.48
C VAL A 198 -9.85 -14.10 15.39
N ASN A 199 -10.44 -14.24 14.20
CA ASN A 199 -11.59 -15.13 13.97
C ASN A 199 -11.24 -16.62 14.19
N GLU A 200 -10.00 -17.05 13.98
CA GLU A 200 -9.57 -18.41 14.27
C GLU A 200 -9.60 -18.72 15.78
N TYR A 201 -9.50 -17.67 16.61
CA TYR A 201 -9.50 -17.80 18.08
C TYR A 201 -10.88 -17.47 18.71
N GLU A 202 -11.85 -16.97 17.92
CA GLU A 202 -13.16 -16.55 18.44
C GLU A 202 -13.83 -17.66 19.27
N GLU A 203 -14.04 -18.84 18.67
CA GLU A 203 -14.63 -19.98 19.39
C GLU A 203 -13.69 -20.55 20.47
N LYS A 204 -12.39 -20.63 20.17
CA LYS A 204 -11.41 -21.23 21.06
C LYS A 204 -11.26 -20.47 22.38
N TYR A 205 -11.34 -19.16 22.34
CA TYR A 205 -11.17 -18.25 23.49
C TYR A 205 -12.48 -17.57 23.90
N ASN A 206 -13.61 -17.97 23.32
CA ASN A 206 -14.92 -17.36 23.58
C ASN A 206 -14.88 -15.83 23.48
N LEU A 207 -14.20 -15.32 22.41
CA LEU A 207 -13.98 -13.87 22.24
C LEU A 207 -15.26 -13.16 21.80
N THR A 208 -15.41 -11.93 22.26
CA THR A 208 -16.30 -10.96 21.65
C THR A 208 -15.49 -10.02 20.76
N ILE A 209 -15.66 -10.11 19.44
CA ILE A 209 -14.94 -9.28 18.46
C ILE A 209 -15.87 -8.15 18.00
N VAL A 210 -15.43 -6.89 18.15
CA VAL A 210 -16.25 -5.71 17.89
C VAL A 210 -15.60 -4.80 16.86
N ASN A 211 -16.32 -4.48 15.78
CA ASN A 211 -15.91 -3.38 14.90
C ASN A 211 -16.46 -2.07 15.49
N LEU A 212 -15.56 -1.17 15.90
CA LEU A 212 -15.92 0.09 16.53
C LEU A 212 -16.35 1.16 15.52
N GLY A 213 -16.03 0.96 14.24
CA GLY A 213 -16.45 1.83 13.14
C GLY A 213 -15.31 2.53 12.42
N ASN A 214 -15.70 3.48 11.56
CA ASN A 214 -14.82 4.22 10.68
C ASN A 214 -14.34 5.52 11.32
N TYR A 215 -13.03 5.65 11.57
CA TYR A 215 -12.46 6.87 12.13
C TYR A 215 -12.19 7.97 11.08
N LYS A 216 -12.33 7.67 9.78
CA LYS A 216 -12.21 8.62 8.65
C LYS A 216 -10.86 9.35 8.56
N GLY A 217 -9.80 8.73 9.04
CA GLY A 217 -8.48 9.36 9.13
C GLY A 217 -8.34 10.45 10.21
N ASP A 218 -9.35 10.62 11.09
CA ASP A 218 -9.41 11.70 12.07
C ASP A 218 -9.34 11.19 13.51
N ALA A 219 -8.36 11.70 14.27
CA ALA A 219 -8.13 11.30 15.67
C ALA A 219 -9.32 11.63 16.60
N THR A 220 -10.03 12.74 16.36
CA THR A 220 -11.19 13.14 17.20
C THR A 220 -12.36 12.16 16.98
N THR A 221 -12.54 11.71 15.75
CA THR A 221 -13.54 10.68 15.43
C THR A 221 -13.18 9.35 16.11
N ALA A 222 -11.89 8.96 16.08
CA ALA A 222 -11.41 7.76 16.77
C ALA A 222 -11.59 7.85 18.30
N GLU A 223 -11.32 9.00 18.91
CA GLU A 223 -11.59 9.26 20.33
C GLU A 223 -13.07 9.05 20.67
N SER A 224 -13.98 9.57 19.84
CA SER A 224 -15.43 9.40 20.05
C SER A 224 -15.83 7.93 19.95
N LEU A 225 -15.34 7.19 18.92
CA LEU A 225 -15.62 5.77 18.76
C LEU A 225 -15.12 4.95 19.96
N MET A 226 -13.93 5.25 20.44
CA MET A 226 -13.36 4.56 21.59
C MET A 226 -14.09 4.88 22.90
N ASN A 227 -14.53 6.12 23.13
CA ASN A 227 -15.36 6.49 24.27
C ASN A 227 -16.69 5.71 24.28
N ASP A 228 -17.38 5.62 23.14
CA ASP A 228 -18.64 4.86 23.00
C ASP A 228 -18.41 3.35 23.21
N ALA A 229 -17.27 2.83 22.73
CA ALA A 229 -16.88 1.43 22.93
C ALA A 229 -16.64 1.12 24.40
N LEU A 230 -15.92 1.96 25.14
CA LEU A 230 -15.65 1.77 26.57
C LEU A 230 -16.89 1.91 27.46
N ILE A 231 -17.91 2.65 27.02
CA ILE A 231 -19.23 2.67 27.68
C ILE A 231 -19.94 1.33 27.48
N SER A 232 -19.88 0.79 26.26
CA SER A 232 -20.59 -0.45 25.89
C SER A 232 -19.87 -1.71 26.37
N TYR A 233 -18.54 -1.66 26.41
CA TYR A 233 -17.64 -2.75 26.77
C TYR A 233 -16.56 -2.25 27.77
N PRO A 234 -16.92 -1.98 29.02
CA PRO A 234 -16.01 -1.38 29.99
C PRO A 234 -14.78 -2.23 30.29
N ASP A 235 -14.87 -3.55 30.09
CA ASP A 235 -13.77 -4.52 30.31
C ASP A 235 -13.09 -4.93 28.99
N MET A 236 -13.17 -4.11 27.93
CA MET A 236 -12.46 -4.36 26.68
C MET A 236 -10.96 -4.58 26.93
N ALA A 237 -10.44 -5.70 26.45
CA ALA A 237 -9.07 -6.11 26.73
C ALA A 237 -8.06 -5.45 25.79
N ALA A 238 -8.36 -5.41 24.49
CA ALA A 238 -7.46 -4.87 23.47
C ALA A 238 -8.22 -4.30 22.28
N ILE A 239 -7.60 -3.34 21.59
CA ILE A 239 -8.03 -2.89 20.26
C ILE A 239 -6.86 -2.94 19.28
N PHE A 240 -7.21 -3.14 18.01
CA PHE A 240 -6.35 -2.87 16.87
C PHE A 240 -6.82 -1.61 16.14
N THR A 241 -5.92 -0.82 15.62
CA THR A 241 -6.24 0.34 14.78
C THR A 241 -5.48 0.24 13.46
N VAL A 242 -6.12 0.67 12.39
CA VAL A 242 -5.52 0.56 11.04
C VAL A 242 -4.62 1.73 10.66
N GLY A 243 -4.30 2.62 11.61
CA GLY A 243 -3.39 3.75 11.43
C GLY A 243 -3.22 4.59 12.69
N ASP A 244 -2.06 5.21 12.86
CA ASP A 244 -1.65 5.98 14.04
C ASP A 244 -2.59 7.13 14.44
N PRO A 245 -3.24 7.88 13.52
CA PRO A 245 -4.22 8.88 13.96
C PRO A 245 -5.36 8.29 14.78
N ALA A 246 -5.76 7.04 14.52
CA ALA A 246 -6.74 6.35 15.34
C ALA A 246 -6.17 5.98 16.72
N CYS A 247 -4.89 5.61 16.81
CA CYS A 247 -4.21 5.37 18.08
C CYS A 247 -4.18 6.63 18.96
N VAL A 248 -3.85 7.78 18.38
CA VAL A 248 -3.81 9.06 19.11
C VAL A 248 -5.17 9.34 19.75
N GLY A 249 -6.27 9.19 19.02
CA GLY A 249 -7.62 9.38 19.54
C GLY A 249 -7.99 8.35 20.61
N ALA A 250 -7.73 7.06 20.33
CA ALA A 250 -8.03 5.98 21.26
C ALA A 250 -7.24 6.09 22.56
N LEU A 251 -5.96 6.51 22.50
CA LEU A 251 -5.13 6.75 23.69
C LEU A 251 -5.76 7.79 24.62
N ALA A 252 -6.25 8.90 24.05
CA ALA A 252 -6.92 9.94 24.82
C ALA A 252 -8.18 9.41 25.54
N ALA A 253 -9.00 8.65 24.84
CA ALA A 253 -10.22 8.05 25.39
C ALA A 253 -9.91 7.03 26.50
N ILE A 254 -8.98 6.09 26.26
CA ILE A 254 -8.59 5.06 27.24
C ILE A 254 -8.05 5.70 28.52
N LYS A 255 -7.15 6.70 28.40
CA LYS A 255 -6.63 7.46 29.54
C LYS A 255 -7.73 8.20 30.29
N SER A 256 -8.63 8.88 29.59
CA SER A 256 -9.73 9.63 30.20
C SER A 256 -10.70 8.71 30.96
N ALA A 257 -10.95 7.53 30.44
CA ALA A 257 -11.82 6.52 31.08
C ALA A 257 -11.10 5.78 32.23
N GLY A 258 -9.78 5.85 32.32
CA GLY A 258 -8.99 5.03 33.27
C GLY A 258 -9.14 3.52 32.95
N SER A 259 -9.35 3.17 31.69
CA SER A 259 -9.51 1.78 31.24
C SER A 259 -8.15 1.05 31.22
N SER A 260 -8.21 -0.27 31.39
CA SER A 260 -7.06 -1.17 31.22
C SER A 260 -6.94 -1.71 29.80
N CYS A 261 -7.78 -1.27 28.86
CA CYS A 261 -7.70 -1.64 27.46
C CYS A 261 -6.33 -1.25 26.90
N VAL A 262 -5.70 -2.18 26.18
CA VAL A 262 -4.48 -1.88 25.42
C VAL A 262 -4.78 -1.70 23.95
N MET A 263 -3.84 -1.12 23.20
CA MET A 263 -3.95 -1.02 21.75
C MET A 263 -2.66 -1.41 21.03
N ILE A 264 -2.86 -1.96 19.84
CA ILE A 264 -1.86 -2.23 18.82
C ILE A 264 -2.22 -1.35 17.63
N GLY A 265 -1.27 -0.54 17.17
CA GLY A 265 -1.45 0.40 16.08
C GLY A 265 -0.93 -0.10 14.73
N PHE A 266 -0.90 0.82 13.77
CA PHE A 266 -0.33 0.62 12.45
C PHE A 266 0.26 1.94 11.94
N ASP A 267 1.39 1.86 11.28
CA ASP A 267 2.26 2.82 10.60
C ASP A 267 3.59 2.99 11.33
N ALA A 268 3.61 2.92 12.67
CA ALA A 268 4.76 3.15 13.56
C ALA A 268 5.48 4.47 13.24
N ASN A 269 4.70 5.56 13.13
CA ASN A 269 5.23 6.90 13.00
C ASN A 269 5.95 7.34 14.31
N PRO A 270 6.71 8.46 14.32
CA PRO A 270 7.43 8.91 15.51
C PRO A 270 6.59 8.98 16.78
N GLU A 271 5.32 9.41 16.70
CA GLU A 271 4.41 9.46 17.83
C GLU A 271 4.08 8.09 18.43
N ALA A 272 4.05 7.03 17.63
CA ALA A 272 3.89 5.66 18.13
C ALA A 272 5.11 5.21 18.92
N HIS A 273 6.31 5.44 18.38
CA HIS A 273 7.57 5.15 19.08
C HIS A 273 7.69 5.90 20.40
N GLU A 274 7.36 7.21 20.40
CA GLU A 274 7.34 8.03 21.62
C GLU A 274 6.33 7.48 22.66
N ALA A 275 5.13 7.13 22.22
CA ALA A 275 4.09 6.61 23.09
C ALA A 275 4.45 5.23 23.68
N ILE A 276 4.97 4.31 22.86
CA ILE A 276 5.39 2.97 23.30
C ILE A 276 6.52 3.04 24.34
N LEU A 277 7.45 3.98 24.19
CA LEU A 277 8.57 4.18 25.14
C LEU A 277 8.22 5.01 26.37
N ASP A 278 7.11 5.74 26.36
CA ASP A 278 6.66 6.52 27.51
C ASP A 278 6.14 5.60 28.64
N ALA A 279 6.49 5.91 29.88
CA ALA A 279 6.21 5.03 31.03
C ALA A 279 4.71 4.84 31.31
N GLU A 280 3.85 5.77 30.90
CA GLU A 280 2.39 5.69 31.12
C GLU A 280 1.65 5.34 29.82
N ASN A 281 2.01 5.94 28.68
CA ASN A 281 1.36 5.68 27.41
C ASN A 281 1.69 4.27 26.90
N GLY A 282 2.91 3.78 27.07
CA GLY A 282 3.34 2.43 26.67
C GLY A 282 2.66 1.29 27.44
N LYS A 283 1.92 1.59 28.51
CA LYS A 283 1.02 0.62 29.16
C LYS A 283 -0.29 0.43 28.37
N ILE A 284 -0.62 1.36 27.50
CA ILE A 284 -1.83 1.38 26.68
C ILE A 284 -1.49 1.10 25.23
N TRP A 285 -0.62 1.88 24.62
CA TRP A 285 -0.11 1.68 23.27
C TRP A 285 1.11 0.76 23.34
N ILE A 286 0.85 -0.53 23.31
CA ILE A 286 1.86 -1.56 23.65
C ILE A 286 2.72 -1.98 22.47
N ALA A 287 2.20 -1.82 21.27
CA ALA A 287 2.88 -2.19 20.02
C ALA A 287 2.26 -1.47 18.83
N ASP A 288 3.00 -1.47 17.74
CA ASP A 288 2.57 -0.93 16.45
C ASP A 288 3.09 -1.78 15.31
N VAL A 289 2.37 -1.84 14.20
CA VAL A 289 2.82 -2.53 13.00
C VAL A 289 3.50 -1.53 12.07
N ALA A 290 4.81 -1.62 11.98
CA ALA A 290 5.61 -0.73 11.16
C ALA A 290 5.55 -1.09 9.68
N GLN A 291 5.50 -0.05 8.85
CA GLN A 291 5.84 -0.09 7.45
C GLN A 291 7.36 0.15 7.26
N ASP A 292 7.88 -0.09 6.05
CA ASP A 292 9.25 0.30 5.70
C ASP A 292 9.22 1.25 4.48
N PRO A 293 8.83 2.53 4.70
CA PRO A 293 8.72 3.51 3.62
C PRO A 293 10.07 3.82 2.96
N TYR A 294 11.17 3.79 3.69
CA TYR A 294 12.50 3.95 3.13
C TYR A 294 12.78 2.87 2.07
N GLN A 295 12.49 1.61 2.39
CA GLN A 295 12.69 0.50 1.48
C GLN A 295 11.74 0.58 0.28
N ILE A 296 10.52 1.06 0.45
CA ILE A 296 9.58 1.34 -0.65
C ILE A 296 10.22 2.33 -1.64
N GLY A 297 10.71 3.47 -1.14
CA GLY A 297 11.37 4.49 -1.96
C GLY A 297 12.62 4.00 -2.67
N TYR A 298 13.45 3.24 -1.98
CA TYR A 298 14.68 2.67 -2.55
C TYR A 298 14.37 1.66 -3.67
N LEU A 299 13.46 0.71 -3.42
CA LEU A 299 13.10 -0.34 -4.38
C LEU A 299 12.40 0.19 -5.62
N ILE A 300 11.50 1.18 -5.48
CA ILE A 300 10.85 1.74 -6.67
C ILE A 300 11.87 2.45 -7.56
N ALA A 301 12.79 3.23 -6.99
CA ALA A 301 13.85 3.88 -7.74
C ALA A 301 14.78 2.86 -8.44
N GLN A 302 15.16 1.79 -7.75
CA GLN A 302 15.97 0.71 -8.32
C GLN A 302 15.27 0.05 -9.51
N ASN A 303 13.97 -0.24 -9.43
CA ASN A 303 13.21 -0.85 -10.52
C ASN A 303 13.03 0.11 -11.71
N MET A 304 12.89 1.41 -11.47
CA MET A 304 12.88 2.42 -12.53
C MET A 304 14.20 2.45 -13.29
N VAL A 305 15.33 2.44 -12.57
CA VAL A 305 16.68 2.37 -13.19
C VAL A 305 16.81 1.09 -14.03
N SER A 306 16.48 -0.07 -13.47
CA SER A 306 16.56 -1.37 -14.18
C SER A 306 15.70 -1.36 -15.43
N TYR A 307 14.50 -0.81 -15.37
CA TYR A 307 13.62 -0.72 -16.53
C TYR A 307 14.19 0.21 -17.61
N CYS A 308 14.69 1.37 -17.25
CA CYS A 308 15.22 2.34 -18.21
C CYS A 308 16.54 1.88 -18.86
N VAL A 309 17.36 1.08 -18.16
CA VAL A 309 18.65 0.59 -18.65
C VAL A 309 18.50 -0.75 -19.39
N ASP A 310 17.79 -1.71 -18.77
CA ASP A 310 17.75 -3.11 -19.20
C ASP A 310 16.39 -3.53 -19.78
N GLY A 311 15.37 -2.68 -19.70
CA GLY A 311 13.99 -3.00 -20.11
C GLY A 311 13.26 -3.96 -19.16
N THR A 312 13.77 -4.17 -17.94
CA THR A 312 13.24 -5.16 -16.99
C THR A 312 12.90 -4.55 -15.63
N VAL A 313 11.91 -5.10 -14.95
CA VAL A 313 11.64 -4.91 -13.53
C VAL A 313 11.85 -6.22 -12.79
N THR A 314 12.11 -6.15 -11.48
CA THR A 314 12.27 -7.36 -10.65
C THR A 314 10.98 -8.16 -10.61
N ASP A 315 9.87 -7.45 -10.37
CA ASP A 315 8.49 -7.96 -10.41
C ASP A 315 7.55 -6.79 -10.73
N SER A 316 6.37 -7.07 -11.28
CA SER A 316 5.35 -6.05 -11.51
C SER A 316 4.71 -5.53 -10.21
N THR A 317 4.80 -6.31 -9.13
CA THR A 317 4.33 -5.95 -7.79
C THR A 317 5.33 -6.44 -6.74
N ILE A 318 5.86 -5.51 -5.97
CA ILE A 318 6.79 -5.79 -4.88
C ILE A 318 6.13 -5.33 -3.57
N LEU A 319 5.88 -6.30 -2.69
CA LEU A 319 5.30 -6.04 -1.37
C LEU A 319 6.41 -6.07 -0.31
N VAL A 320 6.59 -4.94 0.38
CA VAL A 320 7.53 -4.79 1.48
C VAL A 320 6.88 -5.33 2.75
N SER A 321 7.55 -6.25 3.42
CA SER A 321 7.02 -6.91 4.61
C SER A 321 6.95 -5.95 5.80
N PRO A 322 5.79 -5.79 6.43
CA PRO A 322 5.66 -5.05 7.69
C PRO A 322 6.24 -5.86 8.86
N TYR A 323 6.54 -5.17 9.96
CA TYR A 323 7.05 -5.80 11.18
C TYR A 323 6.46 -5.16 12.43
N LEU A 324 6.52 -5.88 13.57
CA LEU A 324 6.01 -5.38 14.85
C LEU A 324 7.07 -4.51 15.54
N VAL A 325 6.64 -3.33 15.97
CA VAL A 325 7.37 -2.45 16.90
C VAL A 325 6.74 -2.56 18.27
N ASP A 326 7.54 -2.78 19.29
CA ASP A 326 7.17 -2.77 20.71
C ASP A 326 8.27 -2.14 21.55
N ALA A 327 8.13 -2.16 22.86
CA ALA A 327 9.12 -1.55 23.77
C ALA A 327 10.54 -2.15 23.65
N SER A 328 10.73 -3.28 22.99
CA SER A 328 12.05 -3.92 22.80
C SER A 328 12.83 -3.38 21.62
N ASN A 329 12.16 -2.78 20.64
CA ASN A 329 12.74 -2.30 19.38
C ASN A 329 12.27 -0.91 18.94
N ALA A 330 11.35 -0.26 19.66
CA ALA A 330 11.01 1.13 19.43
C ALA A 330 12.22 2.06 19.66
N SER A 331 12.37 3.10 18.86
CA SER A 331 13.44 4.11 18.99
C SER A 331 12.89 5.53 18.71
N VAL A 332 13.43 6.50 19.41
CA VAL A 332 13.23 7.94 19.18
C VAL A 332 14.63 8.51 18.93
N ASP A 333 15.10 8.43 17.69
CA ASP A 333 16.39 8.98 17.25
C ASP A 333 16.20 10.34 16.57
#